data_7fa5db4870f34068972748f6d5787b7d
#
_entry.id   7fa5db4870f34068972748f6d5787b7d
#
_cell.length_a   1.000
_cell.length_b   1.000
_cell.length_c   1.000
_cell.angle_alpha   90.00
_cell.angle_beta   90.00
_cell.angle_gamma   90.00
#
_symmetry.space_group_name_H-M   'P 1'
#
loop_
_entity.id
_entity.type
_entity.pdbx_description
1 polymer ?
#
loop_
_entity_poly.entity_id
_entity_poly.type
_entity_poly.pdbx_seq_one_letter_code
_entity_poly.pdbx_strand_id
1 'polypeptide(L)'
;VYPHGSPSKNKKYTPDFYITQGEHTAWLEHYALTESGYSSVFAPEQIVKYKKSIRDKRALHSGYKTTLIETWSLYNDRRSLIDHLKESLEREGFQLKPRNLDEVYKKIVETGKDNYIIKLILFMMNFIEQYKTTGYDEAGFDILRKKTDNPRTLLFLDIAEEVYHHYQSVLKQNNQIDFADMINDAHFYLQEIERQRIEMPYKYIIIDEFQDIARQRFNLTKRLSEITKAKVVAVGDDWQSIYAFSGSDITLFTRFLELMGAGTELKITHTYRSSQELIDIAGGFVQKNSAQIRKQLISPKHLENPVVIEAFDDSVKPMKALAEKVEEIIGKIIAEYGEKSSILLIGRYNYDMYKLYKAGAFTELPNNRVKSEKYPNADITFMTAHSSKGLGYDNVILINMFEGKFGFPCQIEDDPIMKLVMHEDRSMPFAEERRLFYVAMTRTKNRVYIATPKH
;
A
#
# COMPACT_ATOMS: atom_id res chain seq x y z
N VAL A 1 -22.41 28.46 0.72
CA VAL A 1 -23.57 28.81 -0.11
C VAL A 1 -23.59 30.32 -0.22
N TYR A 2 -23.47 30.88 -1.41
CA TYR A 2 -23.61 32.34 -1.60
C TYR A 2 -24.99 32.78 -1.13
N PRO A 3 -25.09 33.84 -0.33
CA PRO A 3 -26.37 34.38 0.02
C PRO A 3 -27.00 35.01 -1.25
N HIS A 4 -28.22 34.64 -1.52
CA HIS A 4 -29.17 35.16 -2.50
C HIS A 4 -28.59 35.88 -3.73
N GLY A 5 -28.61 35.20 -4.87
CA GLY A 5 -28.49 35.87 -6.15
C GLY A 5 -27.16 35.72 -6.88
N SER A 6 -26.56 34.51 -6.93
CA SER A 6 -25.47 34.23 -7.87
C SER A 6 -25.92 34.55 -9.31
N PRO A 7 -25.14 35.29 -10.10
CA PRO A 7 -25.51 35.67 -11.47
C PRO A 7 -25.54 34.47 -12.45
N SER A 8 -25.07 33.30 -12.08
CA SER A 8 -25.24 32.11 -12.92
C SER A 8 -26.37 31.25 -12.38
N LYS A 9 -27.49 31.26 -13.03
CA LYS A 9 -28.69 30.46 -12.74
C LYS A 9 -28.42 28.94 -12.68
N ASN A 10 -27.22 28.44 -13.04
CA ASN A 10 -26.92 27.02 -13.24
C ASN A 10 -25.65 26.48 -12.55
N LYS A 11 -24.89 27.28 -11.79
CA LYS A 11 -23.74 26.76 -11.03
C LYS A 11 -23.76 27.28 -9.59
N LYS A 12 -24.02 26.42 -8.65
CA LYS A 12 -23.82 26.73 -7.23
C LYS A 12 -22.32 26.87 -6.97
N TYR A 13 -21.87 28.09 -6.66
CA TYR A 13 -20.54 28.33 -6.14
C TYR A 13 -20.52 28.01 -4.64
N THR A 14 -19.56 27.25 -4.19
CA THR A 14 -19.33 26.93 -2.78
C THR A 14 -17.88 27.29 -2.47
N PRO A 15 -17.61 28.21 -1.52
CA PRO A 15 -16.26 28.49 -1.06
C PRO A 15 -15.69 27.31 -0.30
N ASP A 16 -14.38 27.23 -0.14
CA ASP A 16 -13.75 26.21 0.67
C ASP A 16 -14.17 26.36 2.14
N PHE A 17 -14.21 27.62 2.65
CA PHE A 17 -14.70 27.89 3.99
C PHE A 17 -15.54 29.20 4.01
N TYR A 18 -16.51 29.21 4.89
CA TYR A 18 -17.27 30.39 5.27
C TYR A 18 -17.09 30.67 6.76
N ILE A 19 -16.59 31.86 7.10
CA ILE A 19 -16.19 32.22 8.46
C ILE A 19 -17.09 33.37 8.95
N THR A 20 -17.63 33.22 10.17
CA THR A 20 -18.45 34.26 10.81
C THR A 20 -18.02 34.45 12.24
N GLN A 21 -17.91 35.70 12.69
CA GLN A 21 -17.68 36.09 14.08
C GLN A 21 -18.35 37.42 14.37
N GLY A 22 -19.47 37.39 15.11
CA GLY A 22 -20.30 38.59 15.30
C GLY A 22 -20.80 39.13 13.97
N GLU A 23 -20.48 40.39 13.67
CA GLU A 23 -20.83 41.06 12.39
C GLU A 23 -19.81 40.78 11.26
N HIS A 24 -18.64 40.25 11.59
CA HIS A 24 -17.60 39.91 10.62
C HIS A 24 -17.92 38.63 9.89
N THR A 25 -17.90 38.71 8.55
CA THR A 25 -18.08 37.54 7.67
C THR A 25 -17.03 37.53 6.59
N ALA A 26 -16.44 36.36 6.31
CA ALA A 26 -15.48 36.19 5.24
C ALA A 26 -15.66 34.84 4.52
N TRP A 27 -15.37 34.84 3.24
CA TRP A 27 -15.25 33.66 2.39
C TRP A 27 -13.79 33.37 2.19
N LEU A 28 -13.35 32.14 2.45
CA LEU A 28 -11.97 31.73 2.29
C LEU A 28 -11.85 30.74 1.15
N GLU A 29 -10.88 30.99 0.29
CA GLU A 29 -10.48 30.12 -0.81
C GLU A 29 -9.01 29.72 -0.65
N HIS A 30 -8.74 28.43 -0.73
CA HIS A 30 -7.39 27.88 -0.73
C HIS A 30 -7.01 27.42 -2.13
N TYR A 31 -6.03 28.06 -2.73
CA TYR A 31 -5.62 27.75 -4.09
C TYR A 31 -4.46 26.74 -4.13
N ALA A 32 -4.62 25.70 -4.96
CA ALA A 32 -3.59 24.70 -5.22
C ALA A 32 -2.46 25.21 -6.14
N LEU A 33 -2.33 26.54 -6.27
CA LEU A 33 -1.22 27.22 -6.90
C LEU A 33 -0.36 27.90 -5.83
N THR A 34 0.92 28.11 -6.14
CA THR A 34 1.77 29.00 -5.35
C THR A 34 1.30 30.44 -5.53
N GLU A 35 1.69 31.35 -4.64
CA GLU A 35 1.41 32.78 -4.76
C GLU A 35 1.90 33.38 -6.09
N SER A 36 3.03 32.88 -6.63
CA SER A 36 3.53 33.22 -7.96
C SER A 36 2.71 32.62 -9.11
N GLY A 37 1.71 31.78 -8.80
CA GLY A 37 0.81 31.19 -9.78
C GLY A 37 1.37 29.97 -10.51
N TYR A 38 2.27 29.22 -9.88
CA TYR A 38 2.84 27.97 -10.36
C TYR A 38 2.20 26.77 -9.63
N SER A 39 2.22 25.61 -10.28
CA SER A 39 1.89 24.31 -9.65
C SER A 39 2.74 23.22 -10.28
N SER A 40 3.25 22.31 -9.47
CA SER A 40 3.93 21.11 -9.93
C SER A 40 2.97 19.97 -10.34
N VAL A 41 1.68 20.12 -10.02
CA VAL A 41 0.66 19.08 -10.22
C VAL A 41 -0.15 19.31 -11.50
N PHE A 42 -0.32 20.58 -11.92
CA PHE A 42 -1.16 20.94 -13.05
C PHE A 42 -0.37 21.19 -14.33
N ALA A 43 -0.89 20.70 -15.45
CA ALA A 43 -0.37 21.04 -16.78
C ALA A 43 -0.56 22.55 -17.09
N PRO A 44 0.26 23.16 -17.94
CA PRO A 44 0.19 24.59 -18.27
C PRO A 44 -1.20 25.08 -18.67
N GLU A 45 -1.91 24.30 -19.48
CA GLU A 45 -3.27 24.63 -19.92
C GLU A 45 -4.29 24.62 -18.76
N GLN A 46 -4.11 23.71 -17.80
CA GLN A 46 -4.93 23.63 -16.59
C GLN A 46 -4.67 24.84 -15.67
N ILE A 47 -3.41 25.27 -15.56
CA ILE A 47 -3.03 26.47 -14.80
C ILE A 47 -3.72 27.72 -15.37
N VAL A 48 -3.79 27.87 -16.69
CA VAL A 48 -4.49 28.99 -17.34
C VAL A 48 -5.98 28.99 -16.98
N LYS A 49 -6.64 27.85 -17.07
CA LYS A 49 -8.06 27.71 -16.68
C LYS A 49 -8.27 28.00 -15.20
N TYR A 50 -7.36 27.52 -14.35
CA TYR A 50 -7.41 27.73 -12.90
C TYR A 50 -7.26 29.24 -12.56
N LYS A 51 -6.27 29.91 -13.14
CA LYS A 51 -6.09 31.38 -13.00
C LYS A 51 -7.31 32.19 -13.47
N LYS A 52 -8.01 31.74 -14.51
CA LYS A 52 -9.27 32.32 -14.93
C LYS A 52 -10.34 32.15 -13.83
N SER A 53 -10.49 30.96 -13.27
CA SER A 53 -11.42 30.69 -12.17
C SER A 53 -11.16 31.58 -10.94
N ILE A 54 -9.89 31.83 -10.59
CA ILE A 54 -9.51 32.74 -9.50
C ILE A 54 -10.00 34.16 -9.79
N ARG A 55 -9.77 34.66 -11.01
CA ARG A 55 -10.24 35.99 -11.41
C ARG A 55 -11.76 36.12 -11.38
N ASP A 56 -12.46 35.09 -11.83
CA ASP A 56 -13.92 35.05 -11.82
C ASP A 56 -14.47 35.08 -10.38
N LYS A 57 -13.82 34.35 -9.44
CA LYS A 57 -14.15 34.38 -8.00
C LYS A 57 -13.91 35.75 -7.39
N ARG A 58 -12.78 36.42 -7.66
CA ARG A 58 -12.48 37.77 -7.20
C ARG A 58 -13.48 38.78 -7.71
N ALA A 59 -13.84 38.74 -9.00
CA ALA A 59 -14.85 39.60 -9.59
C ALA A 59 -16.23 39.40 -8.95
N LEU A 60 -16.58 38.14 -8.63
CA LEU A 60 -17.81 37.80 -7.97
C LEU A 60 -17.89 38.44 -6.57
N HIS A 61 -16.85 38.24 -5.73
CA HIS A 61 -16.80 38.81 -4.38
C HIS A 61 -16.79 40.32 -4.38
N SER A 62 -16.05 40.95 -5.33
CA SER A 62 -16.06 42.38 -5.52
C SER A 62 -17.45 42.91 -5.90
N GLY A 63 -18.16 42.22 -6.80
CA GLY A 63 -19.52 42.60 -7.21
C GLY A 63 -20.55 42.52 -6.07
N TYR A 64 -20.40 41.57 -5.16
CA TYR A 64 -21.27 41.43 -4.00
C TYR A 64 -20.78 42.19 -2.76
N LYS A 65 -19.63 42.88 -2.84
CA LYS A 65 -19.00 43.57 -1.72
C LYS A 65 -18.79 42.66 -0.50
N THR A 66 -18.38 41.41 -0.76
CA THR A 66 -18.12 40.41 0.27
C THR A 66 -16.62 40.25 0.48
N THR A 67 -16.20 39.97 1.73
CA THR A 67 -14.80 39.76 2.10
C THR A 67 -14.32 38.41 1.61
N LEU A 68 -13.32 38.42 0.73
CA LEU A 68 -12.65 37.21 0.25
C LEU A 68 -11.25 37.13 0.85
N ILE A 69 -10.98 36.05 1.59
CA ILE A 69 -9.64 35.71 2.07
C ILE A 69 -9.08 34.61 1.16
N GLU A 70 -7.89 34.85 0.62
CA GLU A 70 -7.23 33.94 -0.30
C GLU A 70 -5.97 33.37 0.32
N THR A 71 -5.77 32.08 0.18
CA THR A 71 -4.56 31.39 0.64
C THR A 71 -3.98 30.54 -0.48
N TRP A 72 -2.66 30.34 -0.45
CA TRP A 72 -1.89 29.69 -1.50
C TRP A 72 -1.18 28.44 -0.98
N SER A 73 -0.90 27.49 -1.86
CA SER A 73 -0.16 26.28 -1.50
C SER A 73 1.28 26.56 -1.04
N LEU A 74 1.89 27.66 -1.51
CA LEU A 74 3.21 28.14 -1.10
C LEU A 74 3.27 29.65 -1.30
N TYR A 75 3.92 30.35 -0.36
CA TYR A 75 4.14 31.78 -0.38
C TYR A 75 5.56 32.15 -0.80
N ASN A 76 5.73 33.31 -1.43
CA ASN A 76 7.03 33.78 -1.91
C ASN A 76 7.99 34.13 -0.77
N ASP A 77 7.46 34.54 0.38
CA ASP A 77 8.22 34.89 1.58
C ASP A 77 8.60 33.69 2.47
N ARG A 78 8.21 32.47 2.06
CA ARG A 78 8.46 31.21 2.75
C ARG A 78 7.81 31.05 4.13
N ARG A 79 6.97 31.99 4.55
CA ARG A 79 6.20 31.84 5.79
C ARG A 79 5.09 30.80 5.62
N SER A 80 4.61 30.28 6.74
CA SER A 80 3.58 29.25 6.73
C SER A 80 2.23 29.78 6.26
N LEU A 81 1.41 28.89 5.67
CA LEU A 81 0.01 29.17 5.36
C LEU A 81 -0.76 29.71 6.58
N ILE A 82 -0.47 29.17 7.77
CA ILE A 82 -1.16 29.54 9.02
C ILE A 82 -0.84 30.98 9.41
N ASP A 83 0.40 31.44 9.22
CA ASP A 83 0.79 32.82 9.54
C ASP A 83 0.09 33.81 8.62
N HIS A 84 0.05 33.54 7.31
CA HIS A 84 -0.67 34.35 6.33
C HIS A 84 -2.18 34.38 6.58
N LEU A 85 -2.75 33.23 6.95
CA LEU A 85 -4.18 33.13 7.29
C LEU A 85 -4.51 33.93 8.55
N LYS A 86 -3.68 33.84 9.60
CA LYS A 86 -3.86 34.62 10.84
C LYS A 86 -3.85 36.12 10.53
N GLU A 87 -2.82 36.62 9.84
CA GLU A 87 -2.71 38.03 9.45
C GLU A 87 -3.90 38.50 8.63
N SER A 88 -4.39 37.68 7.70
CA SER A 88 -5.53 38.00 6.86
C SER A 88 -6.82 38.08 7.66
N LEU A 89 -7.04 37.14 8.59
CA LEU A 89 -8.22 37.17 9.48
C LEU A 89 -8.19 38.35 10.44
N GLU A 90 -7.05 38.64 11.06
CA GLU A 90 -6.88 39.78 11.95
C GLU A 90 -7.10 41.12 11.24
N ARG A 91 -6.62 41.24 10.01
CA ARG A 91 -6.81 42.42 9.14
C ARG A 91 -8.30 42.68 8.84
N GLU A 92 -9.07 41.60 8.69
CA GLU A 92 -10.54 41.69 8.46
C GLU A 92 -11.33 41.76 9.77
N GLY A 93 -10.68 41.99 10.91
CA GLY A 93 -11.31 42.25 12.20
C GLY A 93 -11.69 40.99 13.00
N PHE A 94 -11.28 39.79 12.56
CA PHE A 94 -11.55 38.59 13.31
C PHE A 94 -10.62 38.47 14.53
N GLN A 95 -11.18 38.15 15.69
CA GLN A 95 -10.42 37.89 16.91
C GLN A 95 -10.08 36.41 17.01
N LEU A 96 -8.80 36.11 16.88
CA LEU A 96 -8.30 34.74 17.00
C LEU A 96 -8.07 34.38 18.47
N LYS A 97 -8.69 33.29 18.91
CA LYS A 97 -8.49 32.73 20.24
C LYS A 97 -8.02 31.29 20.12
N PRO A 98 -6.98 30.87 20.90
CA PRO A 98 -6.62 29.47 21.00
C PRO A 98 -7.85 28.68 21.46
N ARG A 99 -8.22 27.63 20.73
CA ARG A 99 -9.29 26.74 21.18
C ARG A 99 -8.72 25.71 22.14
N ASN A 100 -9.53 25.32 23.11
CA ASN A 100 -9.26 24.13 23.91
C ASN A 100 -9.28 22.90 22.96
N LEU A 101 -8.18 22.15 22.93
CA LEU A 101 -8.05 20.97 22.07
C LEU A 101 -9.15 19.93 22.37
N ASP A 102 -9.58 19.80 23.62
CA ASP A 102 -10.65 18.89 24.01
C ASP A 102 -12.01 19.28 23.42
N GLU A 103 -12.30 20.58 23.34
CA GLU A 103 -13.52 21.08 22.69
C GLU A 103 -13.49 20.87 21.17
N VAL A 104 -12.32 21.07 20.56
CA VAL A 104 -12.10 20.78 19.14
C VAL A 104 -12.30 19.29 18.87
N TYR A 105 -11.69 18.43 19.70
CA TYR A 105 -11.84 16.99 19.60
C TYR A 105 -13.29 16.54 19.75
N LYS A 106 -13.99 17.00 20.80
CA LYS A 106 -15.41 16.69 21.00
C LYS A 106 -16.25 17.10 19.78
N LYS A 107 -16.01 18.29 19.24
CA LYS A 107 -16.76 18.79 18.10
C LYS A 107 -16.45 18.05 16.80
N ILE A 108 -15.22 17.59 16.60
CA ILE A 108 -14.82 16.71 15.50
C ILE A 108 -15.50 15.36 15.62
N VAL A 109 -15.52 14.76 16.82
CA VAL A 109 -16.19 13.49 17.09
C VAL A 109 -17.72 13.61 16.91
N GLU A 110 -18.33 14.69 17.36
CA GLU A 110 -19.78 14.94 17.25
C GLU A 110 -20.23 15.28 15.83
N THR A 111 -19.41 15.99 15.06
CA THR A 111 -19.76 16.46 13.70
C THR A 111 -19.10 15.66 12.59
N GLY A 112 -18.00 14.99 12.87
CA GLY A 112 -17.28 14.15 11.93
C GLY A 112 -18.02 12.85 11.71
N LYS A 113 -18.49 12.60 10.51
CA LYS A 113 -18.79 11.23 10.09
C LYS A 113 -17.53 10.42 10.40
N ASP A 114 -17.63 9.43 11.28
CA ASP A 114 -16.58 8.62 11.93
C ASP A 114 -15.40 8.14 11.04
N ASN A 115 -15.54 8.20 9.73
CA ASN A 115 -14.58 7.65 8.76
C ASN A 115 -13.20 8.34 8.74
N TYR A 116 -13.09 9.64 9.04
CA TYR A 116 -11.78 10.32 8.96
C TYR A 116 -10.90 10.03 10.18
N ILE A 117 -11.51 10.03 11.36
CA ILE A 117 -10.80 9.71 12.62
C ILE A 117 -10.37 8.25 12.61
N ILE A 118 -11.26 7.34 12.21
CA ILE A 118 -10.93 5.91 12.09
C ILE A 118 -9.78 5.71 11.08
N LYS A 119 -9.82 6.38 9.94
CA LYS A 119 -8.72 6.29 8.95
C LYS A 119 -7.40 6.83 9.50
N LEU A 120 -7.42 7.93 10.26
CA LEU A 120 -6.23 8.47 10.90
C LEU A 120 -5.68 7.50 11.95
N ILE A 121 -6.54 6.92 12.78
CA ILE A 121 -6.15 5.92 13.78
C ILE A 121 -5.51 4.70 13.10
N LEU A 122 -6.15 4.16 12.08
CA LEU A 122 -5.62 3.00 11.33
C LEU A 122 -4.29 3.34 10.65
N PHE A 123 -4.15 4.53 10.11
CA PHE A 123 -2.91 5.01 9.51
C PHE A 123 -1.80 5.13 10.56
N MET A 124 -2.11 5.70 11.74
CA MET A 124 -1.18 5.82 12.86
C MET A 124 -0.76 4.45 13.39
N MET A 125 -1.71 3.54 13.56
CA MET A 125 -1.42 2.15 13.98
C MET A 125 -0.47 1.47 13.01
N ASN A 126 -0.74 1.57 11.70
CA ASN A 126 0.13 1.00 10.67
C ASN A 126 1.53 1.64 10.70
N PHE A 127 1.60 2.96 10.86
CA PHE A 127 2.89 3.66 10.97
C PHE A 127 3.71 3.18 12.17
N ILE A 128 3.10 3.08 13.36
CA ILE A 128 3.77 2.62 14.59
C ILE A 128 4.21 1.15 14.44
N GLU A 129 3.38 0.30 13.83
CA GLU A 129 3.74 -1.09 13.55
C GLU A 129 4.96 -1.17 12.64
N GLN A 130 4.98 -0.41 11.53
CA GLN A 130 6.12 -0.36 10.61
C GLN A 130 7.37 0.23 11.27
N TYR A 131 7.21 1.28 12.07
CA TYR A 131 8.28 1.90 12.85
C TYR A 131 8.99 0.88 13.74
N LYS A 132 8.22 0.12 14.52
CA LYS A 132 8.73 -0.93 15.41
C LYS A 132 9.34 -2.11 14.62
N THR A 133 8.68 -2.54 13.53
CA THR A 133 9.13 -3.64 12.67
C THR A 133 10.43 -3.33 11.95
N THR A 134 10.67 -2.05 11.63
CA THR A 134 11.96 -1.59 11.09
C THR A 134 13.07 -1.57 12.14
N GLY A 135 12.72 -1.74 13.43
CA GLY A 135 13.66 -1.80 14.54
C GLY A 135 14.09 -0.43 15.05
N TYR A 136 13.27 0.61 14.82
CA TYR A 136 13.45 1.90 15.45
C TYR A 136 13.08 1.83 16.93
N ASP A 137 13.90 2.48 17.75
CA ASP A 137 13.70 2.74 19.17
C ASP A 137 13.24 4.19 19.41
N GLU A 138 13.28 4.66 20.66
CA GLU A 138 12.90 6.03 21.03
C GLU A 138 13.65 7.10 20.24
N ALA A 139 14.91 6.86 19.86
CA ALA A 139 15.72 7.80 19.06
C ALA A 139 15.35 7.79 17.56
N GLY A 140 14.55 6.84 17.12
CA GLY A 140 14.16 6.68 15.72
C GLY A 140 13.40 7.87 15.15
N PHE A 141 12.57 8.54 15.95
CA PHE A 141 11.84 9.74 15.51
C PHE A 141 12.76 10.87 15.09
N ASP A 142 13.85 11.09 15.82
CA ASP A 142 14.87 12.09 15.43
C ASP A 142 15.57 11.72 14.12
N ILE A 143 15.79 10.43 13.89
CA ILE A 143 16.36 9.95 12.62
C ILE A 143 15.38 10.21 11.47
N LEU A 144 14.08 9.99 11.69
CA LEU A 144 13.05 10.21 10.66
C LEU A 144 12.87 11.70 10.36
N ARG A 145 12.88 12.57 11.37
CA ARG A 145 12.83 14.03 11.17
C ARG A 145 13.95 14.54 10.28
N LYS A 146 15.14 13.99 10.40
CA LYS A 146 16.30 14.34 9.54
C LYS A 146 16.16 13.90 8.08
N LYS A 147 15.22 13.01 7.79
CA LYS A 147 14.98 12.50 6.41
C LYS A 147 13.98 13.35 5.61
N THR A 148 13.36 14.35 6.22
CA THR A 148 12.31 15.13 5.56
C THR A 148 12.29 16.58 6.00
N ASP A 149 12.02 17.47 5.05
CA ASP A 149 11.78 18.90 5.31
C ASP A 149 10.29 19.26 5.15
N ASN A 150 9.41 18.26 4.93
CA ASN A 150 8.00 18.49 4.70
C ASN A 150 7.29 18.82 6.02
N PRO A 151 6.69 20.01 6.18
CA PRO A 151 6.06 20.43 7.44
C PRO A 151 4.92 19.51 7.88
N ARG A 152 4.14 18.96 6.94
CA ARG A 152 3.06 18.00 7.23
C ARG A 152 3.62 16.71 7.81
N THR A 153 4.72 16.22 7.25
CA THR A 153 5.37 15.01 7.70
C THR A 153 6.01 15.22 9.08
N LEU A 154 6.65 16.37 9.32
CA LEU A 154 7.22 16.71 10.62
C LEU A 154 6.13 16.78 11.70
N LEU A 155 5.02 17.48 11.43
CA LEU A 155 3.89 17.53 12.36
C LEU A 155 3.29 16.14 12.64
N PHE A 156 3.19 15.29 11.62
CA PHE A 156 2.75 13.91 11.82
C PHE A 156 3.71 13.14 12.73
N LEU A 157 5.02 13.28 12.54
CA LEU A 157 6.03 12.62 13.39
C LEU A 157 5.94 13.06 14.83
N ASP A 158 5.67 14.36 15.11
CA ASP A 158 5.49 14.86 16.47
C ASP A 158 4.29 14.20 17.16
N ILE A 159 3.15 14.11 16.45
CA ILE A 159 1.95 13.42 16.97
C ILE A 159 2.21 11.91 17.13
N ALA A 160 2.89 11.30 16.15
CA ALA A 160 3.16 9.86 16.17
C ALA A 160 4.07 9.46 17.33
N GLU A 161 5.04 10.30 17.68
CA GLU A 161 5.93 10.09 18.82
C GLU A 161 5.16 10.13 20.13
N GLU A 162 4.29 11.13 20.34
CA GLU A 162 3.43 11.20 21.53
C GLU A 162 2.52 9.97 21.64
N VAL A 163 1.89 9.56 20.54
CA VAL A 163 1.03 8.36 20.50
C VAL A 163 1.86 7.10 20.79
N TYR A 164 3.05 6.98 20.21
CA TYR A 164 3.94 5.84 20.46
C TYR A 164 4.33 5.75 21.95
N HIS A 165 4.77 6.83 22.56
CA HIS A 165 5.12 6.84 23.98
C HIS A 165 3.92 6.52 24.88
N HIS A 166 2.75 7.08 24.58
CA HIS A 166 1.53 6.75 25.31
C HIS A 166 1.16 5.27 25.16
N TYR A 167 1.19 4.74 23.93
CA TYR A 167 0.92 3.33 23.65
C TYR A 167 1.86 2.41 24.41
N GLN A 168 3.17 2.67 24.38
CA GLN A 168 4.17 1.90 25.11
C GLN A 168 3.97 1.99 26.64
N SER A 169 3.60 3.17 27.15
CA SER A 169 3.27 3.36 28.56
C SER A 169 2.07 2.50 28.99
N VAL A 170 1.01 2.46 28.19
CA VAL A 170 -0.19 1.65 28.46
C VAL A 170 0.14 0.15 28.45
N LEU A 171 0.91 -0.32 27.49
CA LEU A 171 1.38 -1.71 27.44
C LEU A 171 2.16 -2.06 28.72
N LYS A 172 3.11 -1.22 29.11
CA LYS A 172 3.94 -1.42 30.30
C LYS A 172 3.13 -1.43 31.59
N GLN A 173 2.16 -0.51 31.75
CA GLN A 173 1.26 -0.45 32.91
C GLN A 173 0.41 -1.72 33.06
N ASN A 174 0.04 -2.33 31.94
CA ASN A 174 -0.77 -3.55 31.92
C ASN A 174 0.06 -4.84 31.90
N ASN A 175 1.41 -4.76 32.00
CA ASN A 175 2.33 -5.88 31.81
C ASN A 175 2.07 -6.63 30.48
N GLN A 176 1.88 -5.89 29.41
CA GLN A 176 1.62 -6.38 28.07
C GLN A 176 2.75 -5.95 27.11
N ILE A 177 2.94 -6.76 26.09
CA ILE A 177 3.82 -6.46 24.94
C ILE A 177 3.06 -6.79 23.66
N ASP A 178 3.36 -6.10 22.57
CA ASP A 178 2.90 -6.53 21.24
C ASP A 178 3.92 -7.44 20.55
N PHE A 179 3.59 -7.94 19.36
CA PHE A 179 4.47 -8.86 18.62
C PHE A 179 5.78 -8.21 18.19
N ALA A 180 5.80 -6.91 17.90
CA ALA A 180 7.01 -6.21 17.54
C ALA A 180 7.91 -6.01 18.77
N ASP A 181 7.33 -5.65 19.93
CA ASP A 181 8.07 -5.58 21.20
C ASP A 181 8.69 -6.92 21.56
N MET A 182 7.95 -8.02 21.42
CA MET A 182 8.47 -9.34 21.73
C MET A 182 9.78 -9.64 21.00
N ILE A 183 9.91 -9.20 19.75
CA ILE A 183 11.13 -9.40 18.94
C ILE A 183 12.21 -8.38 19.29
N ASN A 184 11.84 -7.12 19.47
CA ASN A 184 12.78 -6.05 19.82
C ASN A 184 13.36 -6.25 21.23
N ASP A 185 12.53 -6.62 22.19
CA ASP A 185 12.94 -6.93 23.55
C ASP A 185 13.83 -8.17 23.59
N ALA A 186 13.51 -9.23 22.80
CA ALA A 186 14.37 -10.38 22.69
C ALA A 186 15.77 -10.01 22.18
N HIS A 187 15.86 -9.12 21.19
CA HIS A 187 17.15 -8.60 20.72
C HIS A 187 17.90 -7.86 21.83
N PHE A 188 17.21 -7.03 22.62
CA PHE A 188 17.79 -6.32 23.74
C PHE A 188 18.25 -7.27 24.85
N TYR A 189 17.44 -8.26 25.24
CA TYR A 189 17.79 -9.23 26.27
C TYR A 189 18.96 -10.14 25.88
N LEU A 190 19.23 -10.35 24.60
CA LEU A 190 20.44 -11.06 24.17
C LEU A 190 21.73 -10.37 24.62
N GLN A 191 21.74 -9.06 24.79
CA GLN A 191 22.91 -8.33 25.34
C GLN A 191 23.15 -8.70 26.80
N GLU A 192 22.07 -8.87 27.57
CA GLU A 192 22.19 -9.27 28.97
C GLU A 192 22.61 -10.73 29.11
N ILE A 193 22.10 -11.63 28.27
CA ILE A 193 22.53 -13.02 28.20
C ILE A 193 24.04 -13.12 27.92
N GLU A 194 24.53 -12.31 27.00
CA GLU A 194 25.97 -12.26 26.70
C GLU A 194 26.80 -11.75 27.88
N ARG A 195 26.35 -10.68 28.58
CA ARG A 195 27.02 -10.14 29.77
C ARG A 195 27.09 -11.18 30.88
N GLN A 196 26.02 -11.94 31.10
CA GLN A 196 25.94 -12.98 32.11
C GLN A 196 26.64 -14.28 31.68
N ARG A 197 27.18 -14.34 30.45
CA ARG A 197 27.83 -15.53 29.87
C ARG A 197 26.95 -16.78 29.92
N ILE A 198 25.65 -16.61 29.73
CA ILE A 198 24.70 -17.74 29.68
C ILE A 198 24.89 -18.44 28.35
N GLU A 199 25.26 -19.73 28.42
CA GLU A 199 25.39 -20.55 27.22
C GLU A 199 24.02 -20.94 26.66
N MET A 200 23.85 -20.71 25.36
CA MET A 200 22.67 -21.11 24.62
C MET A 200 23.03 -22.32 23.71
N PRO A 201 22.26 -23.39 23.72
CA PRO A 201 22.65 -24.66 23.06
C PRO A 201 22.45 -24.66 21.54
N TYR A 202 22.22 -23.50 20.90
CA TYR A 202 21.95 -23.44 19.47
C TYR A 202 23.22 -23.58 18.64
N LYS A 203 23.24 -24.58 17.76
CA LYS A 203 24.30 -24.79 16.77
C LYS A 203 23.93 -24.36 15.37
N TYR A 204 22.62 -24.34 15.09
CA TYR A 204 22.05 -23.92 13.82
C TYR A 204 20.82 -23.04 14.07
N ILE A 205 20.68 -22.00 13.24
CA ILE A 205 19.49 -21.17 13.11
C ILE A 205 19.00 -21.34 11.68
N ILE A 206 17.83 -21.96 11.51
CA ILE A 206 17.25 -22.23 10.19
C ILE A 206 16.05 -21.34 10.00
N ILE A 207 16.03 -20.57 8.91
CA ILE A 207 14.96 -19.61 8.59
C ILE A 207 14.43 -19.94 7.21
N ASP A 208 13.15 -20.25 7.13
CA ASP A 208 12.43 -20.45 5.88
C ASP A 208 11.75 -19.16 5.45
N GLU A 209 11.41 -19.04 4.16
CA GLU A 209 10.80 -17.83 3.56
C GLU A 209 11.56 -16.52 3.91
N PHE A 210 12.89 -16.61 3.93
CA PHE A 210 13.76 -15.49 4.38
C PHE A 210 13.59 -14.20 3.59
N GLN A 211 13.08 -14.25 2.35
CA GLN A 211 12.79 -13.06 1.54
C GLN A 211 11.69 -12.18 2.14
N ASP A 212 10.93 -12.68 3.12
CA ASP A 212 9.88 -11.93 3.81
C ASP A 212 10.35 -11.42 5.20
N ILE A 213 11.64 -11.49 5.49
CA ILE A 213 12.16 -11.07 6.78
C ILE A 213 12.10 -9.55 6.94
N ALA A 214 11.67 -9.09 8.12
CA ALA A 214 11.74 -7.70 8.54
C ALA A 214 13.07 -7.40 9.25
N ARG A 215 13.46 -6.13 9.29
CA ARG A 215 14.73 -5.67 9.88
C ARG A 215 14.91 -6.11 11.32
N GLN A 216 13.88 -6.01 12.16
CA GLN A 216 13.95 -6.44 13.56
C GLN A 216 14.30 -7.94 13.72
N ARG A 217 13.65 -8.81 12.91
CA ARG A 217 13.92 -10.26 12.94
C ARG A 217 15.31 -10.57 12.43
N PHE A 218 15.77 -9.84 11.42
CA PHE A 218 17.14 -9.96 10.94
C PHE A 218 18.15 -9.58 12.04
N ASN A 219 17.95 -8.46 12.72
CA ASN A 219 18.82 -8.00 13.79
C ASN A 219 18.88 -9.01 14.95
N LEU A 220 17.71 -9.55 15.35
CA LEU A 220 17.63 -10.62 16.34
C LEU A 220 18.41 -11.87 15.91
N THR A 221 18.20 -12.33 14.67
CA THR A 221 18.90 -13.49 14.10
C THR A 221 20.42 -13.27 14.08
N LYS A 222 20.87 -12.15 13.61
CA LYS A 222 22.27 -11.79 13.54
C LYS A 222 22.89 -11.79 14.93
N ARG A 223 22.24 -11.12 15.90
CA ARG A 223 22.72 -11.04 17.28
C ARG A 223 22.79 -12.41 17.93
N LEU A 224 21.74 -13.24 17.75
CA LEU A 224 21.71 -14.60 18.25
C LEU A 224 22.86 -15.45 17.68
N SER A 225 23.14 -15.34 16.38
CA SER A 225 24.24 -16.06 15.74
C SER A 225 25.62 -15.61 16.23
N GLU A 226 25.77 -14.30 16.51
CA GLU A 226 27.02 -13.74 17.06
C GLU A 226 27.33 -14.27 18.47
N ILE A 227 26.31 -14.38 19.33
CA ILE A 227 26.46 -14.85 20.71
C ILE A 227 26.70 -16.36 20.75
N THR A 228 25.89 -17.13 20.04
CA THR A 228 25.90 -18.59 20.08
C THR A 228 26.97 -19.22 19.18
N LYS A 229 27.52 -18.45 18.23
CA LYS A 229 28.34 -18.96 17.11
C LYS A 229 27.59 -19.98 16.23
N ALA A 230 26.26 -19.96 16.28
CA ALA A 230 25.42 -20.83 15.48
C ALA A 230 25.54 -20.50 13.98
N LYS A 231 25.54 -21.54 13.15
CA LYS A 231 25.48 -21.38 11.70
C LYS A 231 24.06 -21.02 11.29
N VAL A 232 23.91 -19.96 10.48
CA VAL A 232 22.62 -19.53 9.96
C VAL A 232 22.39 -20.13 8.58
N VAL A 233 21.24 -20.78 8.41
CA VAL A 233 20.77 -21.30 7.13
C VAL A 233 19.49 -20.55 6.77
N ALA A 234 19.58 -19.68 5.78
CA ALA A 234 18.44 -18.88 5.28
C ALA A 234 17.99 -19.45 3.93
N VAL A 235 16.73 -19.86 3.86
CA VAL A 235 16.12 -20.40 2.64
C VAL A 235 15.03 -19.43 2.17
N GLY A 236 14.96 -19.15 0.86
CA GLY A 236 13.97 -18.22 0.33
C GLY A 236 14.06 -18.07 -1.18
N ASP A 237 13.16 -17.27 -1.71
CA ASP A 237 13.04 -16.94 -3.12
C ASP A 237 12.73 -15.44 -3.30
N ASP A 238 13.74 -14.64 -3.71
CA ASP A 238 13.59 -13.21 -3.91
C ASP A 238 12.53 -12.83 -4.95
N TRP A 239 12.20 -13.73 -5.90
CA TRP A 239 11.10 -13.52 -6.85
C TRP A 239 9.73 -13.59 -6.19
N GLN A 240 9.64 -14.09 -4.96
CA GLN A 240 8.42 -14.17 -4.16
C GLN A 240 8.38 -13.19 -2.98
N SER A 241 9.28 -12.20 -2.93
CA SER A 241 9.25 -11.12 -1.93
C SER A 241 8.15 -10.11 -2.28
N ILE A 242 7.01 -10.19 -1.59
CA ILE A 242 5.78 -9.42 -1.90
C ILE A 242 5.12 -8.82 -0.64
N TYR A 243 5.83 -8.73 0.47
CA TYR A 243 5.30 -8.25 1.75
C TYR A 243 6.02 -6.99 2.27
N ALA A 244 6.49 -6.10 1.36
CA ALA A 244 7.11 -4.85 1.78
C ALA A 244 6.13 -3.99 2.61
N PHE A 245 4.83 -4.02 2.28
CA PHE A 245 3.78 -3.33 3.04
C PHE A 245 3.64 -3.82 4.50
N SER A 246 4.13 -5.00 4.84
CA SER A 246 4.18 -5.55 6.21
C SER A 246 5.59 -5.51 6.82
N GLY A 247 6.50 -4.72 6.25
CA GLY A 247 7.83 -4.44 6.76
C GLY A 247 8.93 -5.38 6.30
N SER A 248 8.68 -6.27 5.31
CA SER A 248 9.77 -7.06 4.74
C SER A 248 10.73 -6.20 3.94
N ASP A 249 12.01 -6.53 4.01
CA ASP A 249 13.10 -5.84 3.34
C ASP A 249 13.90 -6.83 2.48
N ILE A 250 13.62 -6.83 1.17
CA ILE A 250 14.27 -7.74 0.21
C ILE A 250 15.80 -7.60 0.20
N THR A 251 16.33 -6.44 0.59
CA THR A 251 17.78 -6.23 0.61
C THR A 251 18.48 -7.10 1.66
N LEU A 252 17.77 -7.51 2.70
CA LEU A 252 18.29 -8.43 3.71
C LEU A 252 18.55 -9.83 3.13
N PHE A 253 17.75 -10.22 2.14
CA PHE A 253 17.94 -11.47 1.41
C PHE A 253 19.01 -11.34 0.32
N THR A 254 18.89 -10.35 -0.55
CA THR A 254 19.79 -10.19 -1.71
C THR A 254 21.23 -9.83 -1.31
N ARG A 255 21.42 -9.24 -0.12
CA ARG A 255 22.71 -8.88 0.46
C ARG A 255 23.08 -9.73 1.69
N PHE A 256 22.51 -10.92 1.80
CA PHE A 256 22.67 -11.76 2.99
C PHE A 256 24.12 -11.99 3.38
N LEU A 257 24.97 -12.42 2.43
CA LEU A 257 26.39 -12.68 2.70
C LEU A 257 27.17 -11.42 3.11
N GLU A 258 26.84 -10.27 2.53
CA GLU A 258 27.43 -9.00 2.91
C GLU A 258 27.08 -8.61 4.35
N LEU A 259 25.82 -8.84 4.74
CA LEU A 259 25.30 -8.43 6.04
C LEU A 259 25.63 -9.42 7.17
N MET A 260 25.70 -10.73 6.86
CA MET A 260 25.96 -11.79 7.84
C MET A 260 27.43 -12.22 7.88
N GLY A 261 28.22 -11.89 6.86
CA GLY A 261 29.62 -12.28 6.73
C GLY A 261 29.82 -13.50 5.82
N ALA A 262 30.95 -14.18 5.99
CA ALA A 262 31.34 -15.30 5.11
C ALA A 262 30.31 -16.45 5.14
N GLY A 263 29.95 -16.93 3.97
CA GLY A 263 28.99 -18.01 3.79
C GLY A 263 29.04 -18.60 2.39
N THR A 264 28.13 -19.56 2.14
CA THR A 264 27.98 -20.23 0.85
C THR A 264 26.56 -20.03 0.34
N GLU A 265 26.42 -19.54 -0.87
CA GLU A 265 25.14 -19.48 -1.57
C GLU A 265 24.93 -20.77 -2.39
N LEU A 266 23.76 -21.39 -2.20
CA LEU A 266 23.33 -22.54 -2.99
C LEU A 266 22.02 -22.22 -3.67
N LYS A 267 21.85 -22.66 -4.92
CA LYS A 267 20.64 -22.44 -5.72
C LYS A 267 19.89 -23.76 -5.91
N ILE A 268 18.63 -23.77 -5.48
CA ILE A 268 17.70 -24.85 -5.81
C ILE A 268 17.14 -24.55 -7.18
N THR A 269 17.50 -25.35 -8.19
CA THR A 269 17.14 -25.08 -9.57
C THR A 269 16.00 -25.95 -10.09
N HIS A 270 15.65 -27.05 -9.41
CA HIS A 270 14.58 -27.93 -9.85
C HIS A 270 13.24 -27.58 -9.19
N THR A 271 12.20 -27.56 -10.01
CA THR A 271 10.81 -27.36 -9.60
C THR A 271 9.93 -28.42 -10.25
N TYR A 272 8.84 -28.80 -9.56
CA TYR A 272 7.93 -29.86 -9.97
C TYR A 272 6.49 -29.42 -10.10
N ARG A 273 6.19 -28.15 -9.81
CA ARG A 273 4.83 -27.63 -9.83
C ARG A 273 4.37 -27.34 -11.26
N SER A 274 5.04 -26.43 -11.93
CA SER A 274 4.64 -25.87 -13.20
C SER A 274 5.48 -26.45 -14.36
N SER A 275 5.00 -26.31 -15.60
CA SER A 275 5.75 -26.70 -16.79
C SER A 275 6.98 -25.82 -17.04
N GLN A 276 7.96 -26.34 -17.81
CA GLN A 276 9.16 -25.58 -18.17
C GLN A 276 8.81 -24.28 -18.91
N GLU A 277 7.85 -24.34 -19.83
CA GLU A 277 7.44 -23.21 -20.65
C GLU A 277 6.82 -22.09 -19.78
N LEU A 278 6.03 -22.46 -18.74
CA LEU A 278 5.50 -21.47 -17.79
C LEU A 278 6.60 -20.83 -16.97
N ILE A 279 7.55 -21.62 -16.51
CA ILE A 279 8.69 -21.15 -15.72
C ILE A 279 9.55 -20.18 -16.54
N ASP A 280 9.81 -20.50 -17.80
CA ASP A 280 10.59 -19.66 -18.70
C ASP A 280 9.90 -18.31 -18.96
N ILE A 281 8.59 -18.32 -19.18
CA ILE A 281 7.79 -17.09 -19.35
C ILE A 281 7.78 -16.26 -18.06
N ALA A 282 7.43 -16.86 -16.94
CA ALA A 282 7.29 -16.15 -15.67
C ALA A 282 8.66 -15.72 -15.12
N GLY A 283 9.68 -16.56 -15.21
CA GLY A 283 11.05 -16.24 -14.84
C GLY A 283 11.66 -15.16 -15.72
N GLY A 284 11.46 -15.23 -17.05
CA GLY A 284 11.86 -14.18 -17.98
C GLY A 284 11.17 -12.83 -17.68
N PHE A 285 9.92 -12.86 -17.25
CA PHE A 285 9.19 -11.67 -16.86
C PHE A 285 9.75 -11.03 -15.57
N VAL A 286 9.95 -11.80 -14.50
CA VAL A 286 10.44 -11.25 -13.22
C VAL A 286 11.89 -10.80 -13.30
N GLN A 287 12.75 -11.52 -14.04
CA GLN A 287 14.18 -11.19 -14.23
C GLN A 287 14.43 -9.98 -15.15
N LYS A 288 13.40 -9.35 -15.74
CA LYS A 288 13.53 -8.02 -16.35
C LYS A 288 14.01 -6.98 -15.34
N ASN A 289 13.72 -7.17 -14.05
CA ASN A 289 14.37 -6.43 -12.99
C ASN A 289 15.76 -7.02 -12.72
N SER A 290 16.81 -6.28 -13.09
CA SER A 290 18.20 -6.72 -12.94
C SER A 290 18.67 -6.87 -11.48
N ALA A 291 17.94 -6.33 -10.51
CA ALA A 291 18.23 -6.48 -9.09
C ALA A 291 17.79 -7.84 -8.52
N GLN A 292 16.97 -8.61 -9.27
CA GLN A 292 16.59 -9.96 -8.85
C GLN A 292 17.73 -10.95 -9.08
N ILE A 293 17.86 -11.92 -8.18
CA ILE A 293 18.84 -13.00 -8.29
C ILE A 293 18.55 -13.81 -9.54
N ARG A 294 19.51 -13.90 -10.44
CA ARG A 294 19.34 -14.69 -11.66
C ARG A 294 19.34 -16.18 -11.34
N LYS A 295 18.27 -16.84 -11.75
CA LYS A 295 18.07 -18.29 -11.60
C LYS A 295 17.65 -18.89 -12.94
N GLN A 296 18.10 -20.08 -13.20
CA GLN A 296 17.59 -20.91 -14.28
C GLN A 296 16.91 -22.12 -13.66
N LEU A 297 15.58 -22.11 -13.69
CA LEU A 297 14.78 -23.19 -13.12
C LEU A 297 14.54 -24.26 -14.18
N ILE A 298 14.51 -25.52 -13.74
CA ILE A 298 14.33 -26.70 -14.57
C ILE A 298 13.11 -27.48 -14.07
N SER A 299 12.21 -27.83 -14.97
CA SER A 299 11.06 -28.69 -14.68
C SER A 299 11.04 -29.90 -15.61
N PRO A 300 10.68 -31.10 -15.10
CA PRO A 300 10.44 -32.26 -15.93
C PRO A 300 9.10 -32.21 -16.68
N LYS A 301 8.24 -31.22 -16.37
CA LYS A 301 6.92 -31.07 -16.99
C LYS A 301 7.00 -30.16 -18.19
N HIS A 302 6.31 -30.53 -19.26
CA HIS A 302 6.15 -29.72 -20.47
C HIS A 302 4.68 -29.54 -20.79
N LEU A 303 4.30 -28.34 -21.20
CA LEU A 303 2.93 -28.00 -21.57
C LEU A 303 2.96 -26.87 -22.63
N GLU A 304 2.41 -27.12 -23.79
CA GLU A 304 2.27 -26.09 -24.82
C GLU A 304 1.26 -25.00 -24.36
N ASN A 305 1.60 -23.73 -24.66
CA ASN A 305 0.76 -22.59 -24.34
C ASN A 305 0.28 -22.53 -22.89
N PRO A 306 1.19 -22.55 -21.89
CA PRO A 306 0.82 -22.58 -20.49
C PRO A 306 0.23 -21.24 -20.00
N VAL A 307 0.43 -20.17 -20.77
CA VAL A 307 -0.14 -18.84 -20.52
C VAL A 307 -1.08 -18.49 -21.67
N VAL A 308 -2.36 -18.27 -21.34
CA VAL A 308 -3.41 -17.94 -22.29
C VAL A 308 -3.99 -16.57 -21.96
N ILE A 309 -3.91 -15.64 -22.89
CA ILE A 309 -4.50 -14.29 -22.72
C ILE A 309 -5.87 -14.27 -23.38
N GLU A 310 -6.91 -13.98 -22.60
CA GLU A 310 -8.31 -13.93 -23.01
C GLU A 310 -8.87 -12.52 -22.84
N ALA A 311 -9.05 -11.82 -23.95
CA ALA A 311 -9.61 -10.49 -23.94
C ALA A 311 -11.14 -10.51 -23.92
N PHE A 312 -11.76 -9.59 -23.17
CA PHE A 312 -13.21 -9.38 -23.16
C PHE A 312 -13.55 -7.93 -23.52
N ASP A 313 -14.72 -7.73 -24.11
CA ASP A 313 -15.20 -6.40 -24.47
C ASP A 313 -15.86 -5.73 -23.27
N ASP A 314 -15.21 -4.69 -22.73
CA ASP A 314 -15.64 -3.95 -21.55
C ASP A 314 -16.40 -2.65 -21.87
N SER A 315 -16.69 -2.38 -23.15
CA SER A 315 -17.26 -1.12 -23.62
C SER A 315 -18.70 -0.86 -23.13
N VAL A 316 -19.53 -1.88 -22.97
CA VAL A 316 -20.98 -1.71 -22.64
C VAL A 316 -21.34 -2.17 -21.24
N LYS A 317 -20.93 -3.35 -20.83
CA LYS A 317 -21.24 -3.97 -19.52
C LYS A 317 -20.03 -4.71 -18.98
N PRO A 318 -19.01 -3.97 -18.50
CA PRO A 318 -17.71 -4.56 -18.17
C PRO A 318 -17.78 -5.70 -17.15
N MET A 319 -18.61 -5.59 -16.13
CA MET A 319 -18.72 -6.65 -15.10
C MET A 319 -19.35 -7.93 -15.69
N LYS A 320 -20.35 -7.77 -16.54
CA LYS A 320 -21.01 -8.92 -17.20
C LYS A 320 -20.07 -9.58 -18.20
N ALA A 321 -19.39 -8.79 -19.02
CA ALA A 321 -18.42 -9.28 -20.01
C ALA A 321 -17.25 -10.03 -19.34
N LEU A 322 -16.74 -9.52 -18.20
CA LEU A 322 -15.74 -10.23 -17.40
C LEU A 322 -16.28 -11.57 -16.89
N ALA A 323 -17.48 -11.58 -16.32
CA ALA A 323 -18.08 -12.80 -15.76
C ALA A 323 -18.32 -13.86 -16.84
N GLU A 324 -18.87 -13.49 -18.00
CA GLU A 324 -19.07 -14.36 -19.15
C GLU A 324 -17.73 -14.93 -19.67
N LYS A 325 -16.67 -14.10 -19.71
CA LYS A 325 -15.33 -14.54 -20.10
C LYS A 325 -14.75 -15.54 -19.10
N VAL A 326 -14.91 -15.28 -17.79
CA VAL A 326 -14.43 -16.21 -16.75
C VAL A 326 -15.17 -17.54 -16.84
N GLU A 327 -16.50 -17.55 -17.07
CA GLU A 327 -17.27 -18.78 -17.30
C GLU A 327 -16.85 -19.53 -18.57
N GLU A 328 -16.54 -18.81 -19.65
CA GLU A 328 -15.98 -19.40 -20.87
C GLU A 328 -14.66 -20.12 -20.59
N ILE A 329 -13.74 -19.47 -19.84
CA ILE A 329 -12.46 -20.06 -19.45
C ILE A 329 -12.67 -21.29 -18.56
N ILE A 330 -13.57 -21.22 -17.57
CA ILE A 330 -13.91 -22.37 -16.72
C ILE A 330 -14.40 -23.54 -17.57
N GLY A 331 -15.26 -23.27 -18.56
CA GLY A 331 -15.71 -24.30 -19.51
C GLY A 331 -14.58 -24.96 -20.29
N LYS A 332 -13.59 -24.18 -20.76
CA LYS A 332 -12.38 -24.71 -21.43
C LYS A 332 -11.56 -25.59 -20.47
N ILE A 333 -11.38 -25.16 -19.22
CA ILE A 333 -10.66 -25.93 -18.19
C ILE A 333 -11.35 -27.25 -17.91
N ILE A 334 -12.67 -27.24 -17.72
CA ILE A 334 -13.46 -28.45 -17.46
C ILE A 334 -13.39 -29.43 -18.66
N ALA A 335 -13.45 -28.91 -19.88
CA ALA A 335 -13.33 -29.73 -21.09
C ALA A 335 -11.98 -30.40 -21.24
N GLU A 336 -10.90 -29.73 -20.85
CA GLU A 336 -9.53 -30.23 -20.99
C GLU A 336 -9.07 -31.10 -19.79
N TYR A 337 -9.40 -30.67 -18.54
CA TYR A 337 -8.89 -31.27 -17.31
C TYR A 337 -9.94 -31.97 -16.45
N GLY A 338 -11.22 -31.88 -16.84
CA GLY A 338 -12.35 -32.44 -16.07
C GLY A 338 -12.87 -31.53 -14.96
N GLU A 339 -14.09 -31.83 -14.51
CA GLU A 339 -14.86 -31.02 -13.55
C GLU A 339 -14.23 -30.98 -12.15
N LYS A 340 -13.42 -31.98 -11.79
CA LYS A 340 -12.72 -32.06 -10.50
C LYS A 340 -11.41 -31.29 -10.45
N SER A 341 -10.98 -30.72 -11.56
CA SER A 341 -9.75 -29.88 -11.59
C SER A 341 -9.96 -28.62 -10.77
N SER A 342 -9.07 -28.37 -9.82
CA SER A 342 -9.14 -27.19 -8.96
C SER A 342 -8.80 -25.91 -9.73
N ILE A 343 -9.64 -24.89 -9.58
CA ILE A 343 -9.53 -23.60 -10.28
C ILE A 343 -9.35 -22.49 -9.24
N LEU A 344 -8.27 -21.71 -9.34
CA LEU A 344 -8.07 -20.54 -8.54
C LEU A 344 -8.33 -19.27 -9.36
N LEU A 345 -9.31 -18.50 -8.96
CA LEU A 345 -9.50 -17.14 -9.44
C LEU A 345 -8.60 -16.21 -8.63
N ILE A 346 -7.74 -15.44 -9.27
CA ILE A 346 -6.86 -14.49 -8.62
C ILE A 346 -7.22 -13.06 -9.07
N GLY A 347 -7.58 -12.22 -8.10
CA GLY A 347 -7.68 -10.76 -8.28
C GLY A 347 -6.50 -10.03 -7.62
N ARG A 348 -6.31 -8.75 -7.97
CA ARG A 348 -5.38 -7.88 -7.23
C ARG A 348 -5.96 -7.49 -5.87
N TYR A 349 -7.27 -7.32 -5.79
CA TYR A 349 -8.03 -6.93 -4.60
C TYR A 349 -9.21 -7.85 -4.35
N ASN A 350 -9.69 -7.93 -3.11
CA ASN A 350 -10.93 -8.63 -2.78
C ASN A 350 -12.15 -8.07 -3.56
N TYR A 351 -12.11 -6.79 -3.87
CA TYR A 351 -13.12 -6.11 -4.67
C TYR A 351 -13.27 -6.69 -6.10
N ASP A 352 -12.23 -7.31 -6.65
CA ASP A 352 -12.31 -7.89 -8.00
C ASP A 352 -13.34 -9.02 -8.08
N MET A 353 -13.46 -9.82 -7.03
CA MET A 353 -14.49 -10.86 -6.95
C MET A 353 -15.90 -10.28 -6.89
N TYR A 354 -16.07 -9.14 -6.20
CA TYR A 354 -17.35 -8.47 -6.12
C TYR A 354 -17.93 -8.10 -7.50
N LYS A 355 -17.07 -7.82 -8.50
CA LYS A 355 -17.51 -7.57 -9.89
C LYS A 355 -18.22 -8.79 -10.49
N LEU A 356 -17.73 -9.99 -10.20
CA LEU A 356 -18.33 -11.25 -10.67
C LEU A 356 -19.66 -11.55 -9.96
N TYR A 357 -19.75 -11.29 -8.66
CA TYR A 357 -21.00 -11.42 -7.89
C TYR A 357 -22.06 -10.44 -8.38
N LYS A 358 -21.72 -9.19 -8.62
CA LYS A 358 -22.61 -8.17 -9.17
C LYS A 358 -23.14 -8.52 -10.56
N ALA A 359 -22.39 -9.26 -11.34
CA ALA A 359 -22.85 -9.75 -12.65
C ALA A 359 -23.90 -10.87 -12.54
N GLY A 360 -24.08 -11.49 -11.35
CA GLY A 360 -25.04 -12.57 -11.11
C GLY A 360 -24.61 -13.94 -11.63
N ALA A 361 -23.35 -14.08 -12.09
CA ALA A 361 -22.83 -15.35 -12.63
C ALA A 361 -22.14 -16.23 -11.56
N PHE A 362 -21.80 -15.61 -10.41
CA PHE A 362 -21.07 -16.27 -9.33
C PHE A 362 -21.69 -15.97 -7.97
N THR A 363 -21.61 -16.93 -7.05
CA THR A 363 -22.05 -16.80 -5.66
C THR A 363 -20.92 -17.16 -4.71
N GLU A 364 -20.76 -16.38 -3.65
CA GLU A 364 -19.77 -16.62 -2.60
C GLU A 364 -20.21 -17.77 -1.70
N LEU A 365 -19.26 -18.63 -1.36
CA LEU A 365 -19.42 -19.72 -0.40
C LEU A 365 -18.39 -19.56 0.73
N PRO A 366 -18.58 -20.22 1.89
CA PRO A 366 -17.58 -20.23 2.97
C PRO A 366 -16.18 -20.65 2.49
N ASN A 367 -15.15 -20.18 3.20
CA ASN A 367 -13.73 -20.52 2.95
C ASN A 367 -13.23 -20.10 1.56
N ASN A 368 -13.62 -18.94 1.09
CA ASN A 368 -13.22 -18.35 -0.20
C ASN A 368 -13.63 -19.20 -1.42
N ARG A 369 -14.51 -20.20 -1.24
CA ARG A 369 -15.05 -20.95 -2.35
C ARG A 369 -16.05 -20.13 -3.13
N VAL A 370 -16.14 -20.42 -4.41
CA VAL A 370 -17.00 -19.71 -5.35
C VAL A 370 -17.83 -20.71 -6.15
N LYS A 371 -19.12 -20.47 -6.26
CA LYS A 371 -20.00 -21.27 -7.10
C LYS A 371 -20.28 -20.50 -8.38
N SER A 372 -20.03 -21.11 -9.54
CA SER A 372 -20.52 -20.62 -10.83
C SER A 372 -21.96 -21.11 -11.06
N GLU A 373 -22.81 -20.22 -11.54
CA GLU A 373 -24.19 -20.60 -11.91
C GLU A 373 -24.20 -21.55 -13.10
N LYS A 374 -23.28 -21.40 -14.04
CA LYS A 374 -23.13 -22.23 -15.23
C LYS A 374 -22.47 -23.58 -14.97
N TYR A 375 -21.51 -23.61 -14.03
CA TYR A 375 -20.72 -24.79 -13.67
C TYR A 375 -20.79 -25.05 -12.16
N PRO A 376 -21.94 -25.49 -11.62
CA PRO A 376 -22.20 -25.53 -10.18
C PRO A 376 -21.35 -26.56 -9.40
N ASN A 377 -20.77 -27.54 -10.08
CA ASN A 377 -19.93 -28.58 -9.47
C ASN A 377 -18.43 -28.30 -9.62
N ALA A 378 -18.03 -27.23 -10.32
CA ALA A 378 -16.62 -26.88 -10.48
C ALA A 378 -15.99 -26.49 -9.15
N ASP A 379 -14.78 -26.98 -8.87
CA ASP A 379 -14.03 -26.64 -7.66
C ASP A 379 -13.28 -25.31 -7.85
N ILE A 380 -13.97 -24.21 -7.49
CA ILE A 380 -13.49 -22.85 -7.70
C ILE A 380 -13.22 -22.20 -6.35
N THR A 381 -12.05 -21.58 -6.22
CA THR A 381 -11.66 -20.77 -5.08
C THR A 381 -11.25 -19.37 -5.57
N PHE A 382 -11.52 -18.33 -4.80
CA PHE A 382 -11.02 -16.98 -5.06
C PHE A 382 -10.01 -16.55 -4.01
N MET A 383 -8.92 -15.92 -4.44
CA MET A 383 -7.94 -15.28 -3.56
C MET A 383 -7.36 -14.02 -4.21
N THR A 384 -6.84 -13.12 -3.38
CA THR A 384 -5.97 -12.07 -3.91
C THR A 384 -4.61 -12.65 -4.28
N ALA A 385 -3.87 -11.97 -5.14
CA ALA A 385 -2.52 -12.39 -5.51
C ALA A 385 -1.61 -12.59 -4.29
N HIS A 386 -1.70 -11.72 -3.28
CA HIS A 386 -0.95 -11.86 -2.01
C HIS A 386 -1.35 -13.12 -1.24
N SER A 387 -2.66 -13.33 -1.05
CA SER A 387 -3.16 -14.49 -0.29
C SER A 387 -2.91 -15.83 -0.98
N SER A 388 -2.62 -15.82 -2.27
CA SER A 388 -2.33 -17.04 -3.05
C SER A 388 -0.90 -17.57 -2.85
N LYS A 389 0.00 -16.79 -2.23
CA LYS A 389 1.38 -17.20 -1.98
C LYS A 389 1.43 -18.50 -1.17
N GLY A 390 2.35 -19.38 -1.51
CA GLY A 390 2.50 -20.70 -0.87
C GLY A 390 1.56 -21.79 -1.41
N LEU A 391 0.42 -21.43 -2.01
CA LEU A 391 -0.57 -22.37 -2.48
C LEU A 391 -0.30 -22.86 -3.92
N GLY A 392 -1.03 -23.90 -4.33
CA GLY A 392 -0.97 -24.45 -5.69
C GLY A 392 -2.28 -25.09 -6.10
N TYR A 393 -2.75 -24.76 -7.30
CA TYR A 393 -4.00 -25.24 -7.89
C TYR A 393 -3.72 -25.85 -9.27
N ASP A 394 -4.67 -26.62 -9.79
CA ASP A 394 -4.46 -27.24 -11.09
C ASP A 394 -4.48 -26.20 -12.20
N ASN A 395 -5.40 -25.22 -12.15
CA ASN A 395 -5.47 -24.12 -13.09
C ASN A 395 -5.70 -22.80 -12.37
N VAL A 396 -5.23 -21.70 -12.97
CA VAL A 396 -5.35 -20.34 -12.44
C VAL A 396 -5.99 -19.43 -13.47
N ILE A 397 -6.91 -18.58 -13.04
CA ILE A 397 -7.47 -17.49 -13.83
C ILE A 397 -7.16 -16.17 -13.14
N LEU A 398 -6.34 -15.34 -13.77
CA LEU A 398 -6.10 -13.97 -13.32
C LEU A 398 -7.22 -13.09 -13.86
N ILE A 399 -8.05 -12.56 -12.96
CA ILE A 399 -9.20 -11.75 -13.33
C ILE A 399 -8.87 -10.26 -13.26
N ASN A 400 -9.51 -9.48 -14.14
CA ASN A 400 -9.46 -8.02 -14.10
C ASN A 400 -8.06 -7.44 -14.26
N MET A 401 -7.28 -8.01 -15.20
CA MET A 401 -5.93 -7.56 -15.52
C MET A 401 -5.97 -6.36 -16.46
N PHE A 402 -5.78 -5.16 -15.92
CA PHE A 402 -5.76 -3.90 -16.68
C PHE A 402 -4.76 -2.91 -16.09
N GLU A 403 -4.32 -1.96 -16.89
CA GLU A 403 -3.49 -0.85 -16.41
C GLU A 403 -4.36 0.24 -15.79
N GLY A 404 -4.04 0.67 -14.56
CA GLY A 404 -4.77 1.72 -13.88
C GLY A 404 -4.51 1.79 -12.39
N LYS A 405 -5.09 2.81 -11.74
CA LYS A 405 -4.89 3.06 -10.30
C LYS A 405 -5.23 1.83 -9.44
N PHE A 406 -6.27 1.10 -9.79
CA PHE A 406 -6.70 -0.13 -9.12
C PHE A 406 -6.51 -1.36 -10.03
N GLY A 407 -5.55 -1.30 -10.91
CA GLY A 407 -5.21 -2.37 -11.82
C GLY A 407 -4.15 -3.35 -11.27
N PHE A 408 -3.59 -4.13 -12.18
CA PHE A 408 -2.42 -4.96 -11.92
C PHE A 408 -1.42 -4.74 -13.06
N PRO A 409 -0.38 -3.91 -12.89
CA PRO A 409 0.14 -3.38 -11.61
C PRO A 409 -0.74 -2.31 -10.95
N CYS A 410 -0.73 -2.30 -9.62
CA CYS A 410 -1.32 -1.22 -8.82
C CYS A 410 -0.49 0.06 -9.01
N GLN A 411 -1.18 1.19 -9.32
CA GLN A 411 -0.55 2.49 -9.47
C GLN A 411 -0.85 3.43 -8.28
N ILE A 412 -1.30 2.87 -7.16
CA ILE A 412 -1.45 3.63 -5.91
C ILE A 412 -0.07 3.79 -5.30
N GLU A 413 0.35 5.03 -5.11
CA GLU A 413 1.57 5.33 -4.38
C GLU A 413 1.34 5.31 -2.88
N ASP A 414 2.34 4.80 -2.15
CA ASP A 414 2.34 4.89 -0.69
C ASP A 414 2.45 6.33 -0.23
N ASP A 415 1.79 6.64 0.91
CA ASP A 415 1.89 7.97 1.51
C ASP A 415 3.37 8.28 1.84
N PRO A 416 3.86 9.49 1.55
CA PRO A 416 5.24 9.91 1.85
C PRO A 416 5.66 9.66 3.30
N ILE A 417 4.72 9.71 4.24
CA ILE A 417 4.98 9.40 5.65
C ILE A 417 5.32 7.91 5.83
N MET A 418 4.56 7.01 5.18
CA MET A 418 4.83 5.57 5.24
C MET A 418 6.17 5.21 4.60
N LYS A 419 6.57 5.90 3.53
CA LYS A 419 7.88 5.72 2.88
C LYS A 419 9.08 5.99 3.80
N LEU A 420 8.89 6.66 4.93
CA LEU A 420 9.95 6.87 5.93
C LEU A 420 10.27 5.61 6.75
N VAL A 421 9.29 4.76 6.97
CA VAL A 421 9.37 3.57 7.83
C VAL A 421 9.28 2.25 7.06
N MET A 422 8.95 2.30 5.78
CA MET A 422 8.92 1.15 4.89
C MET A 422 10.17 1.11 3.99
N HIS A 423 10.59 -0.09 3.63
CA HIS A 423 11.60 -0.25 2.59
C HIS A 423 10.94 -0.25 1.22
N GLU A 424 11.26 0.75 0.38
CA GLU A 424 10.82 0.81 -1.00
C GLU A 424 11.88 0.20 -1.92
N ASP A 425 11.51 -0.84 -2.66
CA ASP A 425 12.36 -1.41 -3.71
C ASP A 425 12.32 -0.50 -4.96
N ARG A 426 13.32 0.36 -5.07
CA ARG A 426 13.47 1.31 -6.20
C ARG A 426 14.30 0.76 -7.35
N SER A 427 14.55 -0.52 -7.38
CA SER A 427 15.37 -1.16 -8.43
C SER A 427 14.75 -1.02 -9.83
N MET A 428 13.42 -1.00 -9.91
CA MET A 428 12.65 -0.86 -11.13
C MET A 428 11.24 -0.33 -10.81
N PRO A 429 10.58 0.43 -11.70
CA PRO A 429 9.16 0.75 -11.56
C PRO A 429 8.31 -0.51 -11.38
N PHE A 430 7.42 -0.51 -10.41
CA PHE A 430 6.56 -1.64 -10.06
C PHE A 430 7.31 -2.95 -9.73
N ALA A 431 8.49 -2.85 -9.11
CA ALA A 431 9.32 -4.03 -8.79
C ALA A 431 8.56 -5.07 -7.97
N GLU A 432 7.85 -4.67 -6.90
CA GLU A 432 7.07 -5.58 -6.07
C GLU A 432 5.83 -6.11 -6.80
N GLU A 433 5.11 -5.27 -7.54
CA GLU A 433 3.97 -5.71 -8.38
C GLU A 433 4.40 -6.75 -9.43
N ARG A 434 5.61 -6.62 -9.97
CA ARG A 434 6.19 -7.60 -10.89
C ARG A 434 6.41 -8.95 -10.22
N ARG A 435 6.94 -8.97 -9.00
CA ARG A 435 7.07 -10.20 -8.20
C ARG A 435 5.71 -10.78 -7.83
N LEU A 436 4.76 -9.90 -7.48
CA LEU A 436 3.39 -10.31 -7.18
C LEU A 436 2.72 -10.98 -8.39
N PHE A 437 2.92 -10.45 -9.59
CA PHE A 437 2.41 -11.06 -10.81
C PHE A 437 3.09 -12.40 -11.11
N TYR A 438 4.39 -12.50 -10.88
CA TYR A 438 5.12 -13.78 -10.95
C TYR A 438 4.53 -14.81 -9.98
N VAL A 439 4.28 -14.42 -8.73
CA VAL A 439 3.63 -15.29 -7.74
C VAL A 439 2.27 -15.74 -8.26
N ALA A 440 1.44 -14.85 -8.75
CA ALA A 440 0.11 -15.18 -9.25
C ALA A 440 0.15 -16.17 -10.44
N MET A 441 1.04 -15.94 -11.41
CA MET A 441 1.23 -16.85 -12.56
C MET A 441 1.68 -18.24 -12.14
N THR A 442 2.55 -18.34 -11.15
CA THR A 442 3.18 -19.63 -10.75
C THR A 442 2.37 -20.40 -9.70
N ARG A 443 1.12 -20.03 -9.45
CA ARG A 443 0.22 -20.81 -8.57
C ARG A 443 -0.39 -22.02 -9.27
N THR A 444 -0.23 -22.15 -10.57
CA THR A 444 -0.80 -23.23 -11.37
C THR A 444 0.14 -24.42 -11.54
N LYS A 445 -0.46 -25.64 -11.61
CA LYS A 445 0.23 -26.84 -12.06
C LYS A 445 0.14 -27.01 -13.60
N ASN A 446 -0.93 -26.48 -14.20
CA ASN A 446 -1.22 -26.58 -15.64
C ASN A 446 -1.17 -25.19 -16.28
N ARG A 447 -2.29 -24.58 -16.57
CA ARG A 447 -2.39 -23.30 -17.30
C ARG A 447 -2.74 -22.14 -16.42
N VAL A 448 -2.22 -20.97 -16.78
CA VAL A 448 -2.70 -19.69 -16.30
C VAL A 448 -3.42 -18.96 -17.43
N TYR A 449 -4.65 -18.56 -17.16
CA TYR A 449 -5.47 -17.72 -18.04
C TYR A 449 -5.49 -16.28 -17.52
N ILE A 450 -5.31 -15.33 -18.40
CA ILE A 450 -5.27 -13.92 -18.08
C ILE A 450 -6.47 -13.24 -18.74
N ALA A 451 -7.50 -12.91 -17.93
CA ALA A 451 -8.68 -12.19 -18.41
C ALA A 451 -8.39 -10.67 -18.36
N THR A 452 -8.32 -10.03 -19.53
CA THR A 452 -7.99 -8.61 -19.69
C THR A 452 -9.05 -7.89 -20.50
N PRO A 453 -9.42 -6.62 -20.14
CA PRO A 453 -10.30 -5.81 -20.99
C PRO A 453 -9.60 -5.45 -22.30
N LYS A 454 -10.39 -5.13 -23.33
CA LYS A 454 -9.89 -4.68 -24.64
C LYS A 454 -9.62 -3.19 -24.71
N HIS A 455 -10.27 -2.38 -23.85
CA HIS A 455 -10.28 -0.91 -23.90
C HIS A 455 -9.78 -0.26 -22.61
#